data_b00f9e192fcb38df8d5a293fbd8147db
#
_entry.id   b00f9e192fcb38df8d5a293fbd8147db
#
_cell.length_a   1.000
_cell.length_b   1.000
_cell.length_c   1.000
_cell.angle_alpha   90.00
_cell.angle_beta   90.00
_cell.angle_gamma   90.00
#
_symmetry.space_group_name_H-M   'P 1'
#
loop_
_entity.id
_entity.type
_entity.pdbx_description
1 polymer ?
#
loop_
_entity_poly.entity_id
_entity_poly.type
_entity_poly.pdbx_seq_one_letter_code
_entity_poly.pdbx_strand_id
1 'polypeptide(L)'
;IEFRHVSFKYPRSEKCVLRDIDLTIKSGEHISIVGLNGAGKTTFIKLLCRLYDVTEGEILVDGVNIREYSDEECRRLFAVVFQDFQLFAFSLRENIAFGEQADDSELERVLRLAGLWEDVQKLPHGMDTTLYKSFDESGTDLSGGQRQTTAIARALYRNAPVVILDEPTAALDPVAEYEIYRQFNTLVGGKTALYISHRLSSCKFCDRIIVFADDTIRENGTHDELVGIPGGIYAGMFAEQAKYYVGCNA
;
A
#
# COMPACT_ATOMS: atom_id res chain seq x y z
N ILE A 1 -15.90 4.55 1.00
CA ILE A 1 -15.36 5.09 -0.26
C ILE A 1 -16.17 4.51 -1.40
N GLU A 2 -16.60 5.36 -2.36
CA GLU A 2 -17.38 4.91 -3.52
C GLU A 2 -16.75 5.46 -4.80
N PHE A 3 -16.53 4.58 -5.76
CA PHE A 3 -16.22 4.91 -7.15
C PHE A 3 -17.50 4.73 -7.95
N ARG A 4 -17.94 5.75 -8.69
CA ARG A 4 -19.15 5.75 -9.50
C ARG A 4 -18.82 6.07 -10.94
N HIS A 5 -18.91 5.08 -11.82
CA HIS A 5 -18.63 5.17 -13.27
C HIS A 5 -17.30 5.84 -13.59
N VAL A 6 -16.24 5.52 -12.79
CA VAL A 6 -14.96 6.20 -12.90
C VAL A 6 -14.18 5.71 -14.11
N SER A 7 -13.86 6.64 -15.02
CA SER A 7 -12.94 6.41 -16.12
C SER A 7 -11.78 7.40 -16.06
N PHE A 8 -10.59 6.96 -16.51
CA PHE A 8 -9.40 7.80 -16.46
C PHE A 8 -8.44 7.58 -17.63
N LYS A 9 -7.94 8.71 -18.15
CA LYS A 9 -6.81 8.81 -19.08
C LYS A 9 -5.76 9.76 -18.51
N TYR A 10 -4.50 9.41 -18.63
CA TYR A 10 -3.42 10.35 -18.27
C TYR A 10 -3.43 11.56 -19.22
N PRO A 11 -3.04 12.76 -18.74
CA PRO A 11 -2.86 13.93 -19.60
C PRO A 11 -1.97 13.60 -20.81
N ARG A 12 -2.39 14.03 -21.99
CA ARG A 12 -1.70 13.79 -23.27
C ARG A 12 -1.68 12.33 -23.74
N SER A 13 -2.47 11.44 -23.15
CA SER A 13 -2.63 10.04 -23.59
C SER A 13 -4.02 9.82 -24.16
N GLU A 14 -4.11 9.17 -25.30
CA GLU A 14 -5.38 8.70 -25.86
C GLU A 14 -5.83 7.37 -25.21
N LYS A 15 -4.90 6.66 -24.56
CA LYS A 15 -5.19 5.36 -23.94
C LYS A 15 -5.96 5.55 -22.64
N CYS A 16 -7.15 4.95 -22.54
CA CYS A 16 -7.88 4.79 -21.31
C CYS A 16 -7.13 3.78 -20.42
N VAL A 17 -6.89 4.12 -19.16
CA VAL A 17 -6.19 3.25 -18.19
C VAL A 17 -7.15 2.61 -17.21
N LEU A 18 -8.26 3.32 -16.91
CA LEU A 18 -9.37 2.79 -16.12
C LEU A 18 -10.66 3.13 -16.83
N ARG A 19 -11.57 2.16 -16.91
CA ARG A 19 -12.83 2.29 -17.63
C ARG A 19 -14.00 1.82 -16.79
N ASP A 20 -14.94 2.72 -16.57
CA ASP A 20 -16.22 2.46 -15.93
C ASP A 20 -16.08 1.64 -14.64
N ILE A 21 -15.28 2.16 -13.70
CA ILE A 21 -15.04 1.53 -12.41
C ILE A 21 -16.20 1.88 -11.47
N ASP A 22 -16.94 0.86 -11.04
CA ASP A 22 -17.93 0.92 -9.98
C ASP A 22 -17.48 0.05 -8.81
N LEU A 23 -17.23 0.70 -7.65
CA LEU A 23 -16.72 0.01 -6.48
C LEU A 23 -17.13 0.74 -5.21
N THR A 24 -17.65 0.01 -4.23
CA THR A 24 -17.82 0.50 -2.87
C THR A 24 -16.86 -0.22 -1.92
N ILE A 25 -16.13 0.55 -1.13
CA ILE A 25 -15.22 0.08 -0.07
C ILE A 25 -15.80 0.54 1.26
N LYS A 26 -16.09 -0.40 2.15
CA LYS A 26 -16.66 -0.12 3.48
C LYS A 26 -15.57 0.37 4.44
N SER A 27 -15.97 1.17 5.42
CA SER A 27 -15.07 1.53 6.52
C SER A 27 -14.61 0.29 7.28
N GLY A 28 -13.31 0.21 7.56
CA GLY A 28 -12.69 -0.94 8.23
C GLY A 28 -12.48 -2.17 7.36
N GLU A 29 -12.79 -2.10 6.06
CA GLU A 29 -12.60 -3.22 5.13
C GLU A 29 -11.13 -3.33 4.69
N HIS A 30 -10.59 -4.54 4.69
CA HIS A 30 -9.26 -4.85 4.17
C HIS A 30 -9.38 -5.46 2.78
N ILE A 31 -8.87 -4.76 1.78
CA ILE A 31 -9.00 -5.12 0.37
C ILE A 31 -7.63 -5.41 -0.25
N SER A 32 -7.52 -6.53 -0.95
CA SER A 32 -6.41 -6.80 -1.85
C SER A 32 -6.76 -6.43 -3.28
N ILE A 33 -5.88 -5.69 -3.94
CA ILE A 33 -6.00 -5.30 -5.35
C ILE A 33 -4.96 -6.09 -6.14
N VAL A 34 -5.41 -6.94 -7.05
CA VAL A 34 -4.56 -7.81 -7.85
C VAL A 34 -4.81 -7.63 -9.34
N GLY A 35 -3.93 -8.15 -10.18
CA GLY A 35 -4.04 -8.08 -11.63
C GLY A 35 -2.66 -7.99 -12.29
N LEU A 36 -2.61 -8.17 -13.59
CA LEU A 36 -1.37 -8.11 -14.36
C LEU A 36 -0.72 -6.72 -14.31
N ASN A 37 0.56 -6.65 -14.67
CA ASN A 37 1.27 -5.38 -14.81
C ASN A 37 0.59 -4.51 -15.86
N GLY A 38 0.41 -3.22 -15.52
CA GLY A 38 -0.27 -2.28 -16.41
C GLY A 38 -1.80 -2.33 -16.40
N ALA A 39 -2.43 -3.17 -15.56
CA ALA A 39 -3.90 -3.26 -15.46
C ALA A 39 -4.57 -2.07 -14.73
N GLY A 40 -3.81 -1.03 -14.35
CA GLY A 40 -4.38 0.19 -13.76
C GLY A 40 -4.37 0.26 -12.22
N LYS A 41 -3.84 -0.74 -11.50
CA LYS A 41 -3.86 -0.81 -10.02
C LYS A 41 -3.27 0.44 -9.34
N THR A 42 -2.03 0.81 -9.67
CA THR A 42 -1.39 2.02 -9.12
C THR A 42 -2.12 3.30 -9.57
N THR A 43 -2.70 3.32 -10.78
CA THR A 43 -3.52 4.44 -11.24
C THR A 43 -4.78 4.59 -10.41
N PHE A 44 -5.46 3.49 -10.07
CA PHE A 44 -6.60 3.47 -9.16
C PHE A 44 -6.25 4.12 -7.80
N ILE A 45 -5.12 3.75 -7.21
CA ILE A 45 -4.64 4.37 -5.96
C ILE A 45 -4.33 5.85 -6.14
N LYS A 46 -3.69 6.24 -7.24
CA LYS A 46 -3.39 7.66 -7.52
C LYS A 46 -4.65 8.52 -7.63
N LEU A 47 -5.72 7.99 -8.20
CA LEU A 47 -7.03 8.67 -8.25
C LEU A 47 -7.66 8.75 -6.86
N LEU A 48 -7.64 7.65 -6.10
CA LEU A 48 -8.15 7.62 -4.72
C LEU A 48 -7.43 8.66 -3.84
N CYS A 49 -6.12 8.82 -4.00
CA CYS A 49 -5.32 9.82 -3.27
C CYS A 49 -5.42 11.23 -3.88
N ARG A 50 -6.25 11.42 -4.91
CA ARG A 50 -6.41 12.69 -5.63
C ARG A 50 -5.09 13.27 -6.15
N LEU A 51 -4.16 12.40 -6.57
CA LEU A 51 -2.96 12.83 -7.32
C LEU A 51 -3.30 13.18 -8.78
N TYR A 52 -4.45 12.72 -9.26
CA TYR A 52 -5.08 13.07 -10.53
C TYR A 52 -6.60 13.12 -10.33
N ASP A 53 -7.28 13.99 -11.06
CA ASP A 53 -8.73 13.98 -11.14
C ASP A 53 -9.21 12.95 -12.17
N VAL A 54 -10.35 12.33 -11.90
CA VAL A 54 -10.99 11.39 -12.84
C VAL A 54 -11.43 12.11 -14.12
N THR A 55 -11.38 11.42 -15.26
CA THR A 55 -11.83 11.95 -16.56
C THR A 55 -13.35 11.94 -16.65
N GLU A 56 -13.99 10.86 -16.14
CA GLU A 56 -15.43 10.68 -16.08
C GLU A 56 -15.80 10.04 -14.75
N GLY A 57 -17.02 10.24 -14.29
CA GLY A 57 -17.52 9.74 -13.03
C GLY A 57 -17.04 10.55 -11.82
N GLU A 58 -17.16 9.95 -10.65
CA GLU A 58 -16.80 10.59 -9.38
C GLU A 58 -16.29 9.57 -8.34
N ILE A 59 -15.49 10.07 -7.40
CA ILE A 59 -15.05 9.33 -6.22
C ILE A 59 -15.61 10.04 -5.00
N LEU A 60 -16.32 9.31 -4.14
CA LEU A 60 -16.88 9.83 -2.90
C LEU A 60 -16.16 9.22 -1.70
N VAL A 61 -15.91 10.03 -0.70
CA VAL A 61 -15.46 9.59 0.63
C VAL A 61 -16.49 10.10 1.64
N ASP A 62 -17.09 9.17 2.39
CA ASP A 62 -18.19 9.47 3.33
C ASP A 62 -19.35 10.28 2.68
N GLY A 63 -19.65 9.97 1.41
CA GLY A 63 -20.71 10.62 0.64
C GLY A 63 -20.36 11.98 0.04
N VAL A 64 -19.16 12.52 0.30
CA VAL A 64 -18.67 13.79 -0.23
C VAL A 64 -17.71 13.52 -1.40
N ASN A 65 -17.87 14.25 -2.50
CA ASN A 65 -16.97 14.12 -3.65
C ASN A 65 -15.54 14.52 -3.24
N ILE A 66 -14.56 13.67 -3.56
CA ILE A 66 -13.17 13.89 -3.16
C ILE A 66 -12.61 15.23 -3.68
N ARG A 67 -13.19 15.80 -4.73
CA ARG A 67 -12.83 17.11 -5.28
C ARG A 67 -13.24 18.28 -4.38
N GLU A 68 -14.19 18.07 -3.47
CA GLU A 68 -14.67 19.10 -2.55
C GLU A 68 -13.78 19.24 -1.30
N TYR A 69 -12.98 18.21 -1.00
CA TYR A 69 -11.97 18.29 0.06
C TYR A 69 -10.83 19.25 -0.37
N SER A 70 -10.29 20.00 0.56
CA SER A 70 -9.01 20.69 0.36
C SER A 70 -7.87 19.67 0.21
N ASP A 71 -6.74 20.07 -0.37
CA ASP A 71 -5.57 19.20 -0.51
C ASP A 71 -5.05 18.72 0.84
N GLU A 72 -5.18 19.54 1.89
CA GLU A 72 -4.76 19.18 3.24
C GLU A 72 -5.68 18.13 3.86
N GLU A 73 -7.00 18.30 3.75
CA GLU A 73 -7.98 17.33 4.21
C GLU A 73 -7.81 16.01 3.47
N CYS A 74 -7.68 16.05 2.14
CA CYS A 74 -7.47 14.86 1.33
C CYS A 74 -6.20 14.10 1.76
N ARG A 75 -5.08 14.82 1.98
CA ARG A 75 -3.86 14.21 2.50
C ARG A 75 -4.02 13.58 3.88
N ARG A 76 -4.90 14.08 4.74
CA ARG A 76 -5.16 13.50 6.07
C ARG A 76 -5.98 12.21 6.01
N LEU A 77 -6.74 11.99 4.91
CA LEU A 77 -7.54 10.77 4.75
C LEU A 77 -6.68 9.52 4.45
N PHE A 78 -5.50 9.69 3.84
CA PHE A 78 -4.73 8.58 3.31
C PHE A 78 -3.30 8.54 3.85
N ALA A 79 -2.87 7.37 4.31
CA ALA A 79 -1.47 7.05 4.55
C ALA A 79 -1.03 6.04 3.47
N VAL A 80 -0.10 6.44 2.61
CA VAL A 80 0.27 5.66 1.42
C VAL A 80 1.74 5.31 1.44
N VAL A 81 2.06 4.05 1.16
CA VAL A 81 3.39 3.59 0.79
C VAL A 81 3.33 3.18 -0.68
N PHE A 82 3.93 3.99 -1.56
CA PHE A 82 4.06 3.65 -2.97
C PHE A 82 5.25 2.72 -3.20
N GLN A 83 5.22 1.96 -4.31
CA GLN A 83 6.30 1.05 -4.71
C GLN A 83 7.65 1.76 -4.85
N ASP A 84 7.66 3.00 -5.35
CA ASP A 84 8.82 3.84 -5.57
C ASP A 84 9.09 4.84 -4.43
N PHE A 85 8.68 4.48 -3.20
CA PHE A 85 8.90 5.34 -2.03
C PHE A 85 10.37 5.74 -1.88
N GLN A 86 10.59 6.95 -1.36
CA GLN A 86 11.93 7.46 -1.08
C GLN A 86 12.09 7.82 0.41
N LEU A 87 13.26 7.55 0.93
CA LEU A 87 13.75 8.14 2.18
C LEU A 87 14.67 9.31 1.84
N PHE A 88 14.74 10.26 2.74
CA PHE A 88 15.50 11.48 2.56
C PHE A 88 16.76 11.45 3.43
N ALA A 89 17.77 12.24 3.05
CA ALA A 89 19.00 12.42 3.81
C ALA A 89 18.78 13.30 5.07
N PHE A 90 17.81 12.89 5.86
CA PHE A 90 17.44 13.43 7.16
C PHE A 90 17.61 12.34 8.22
N SER A 91 17.38 12.66 9.49
CA SER A 91 17.33 11.66 10.54
C SER A 91 16.20 10.64 10.30
N LEU A 92 16.28 9.47 10.94
CA LEU A 92 15.21 8.48 10.88
C LEU A 92 13.91 9.06 11.44
N ARG A 93 13.99 9.83 12.54
CA ARG A 93 12.89 10.58 13.16
C ARG A 93 12.16 11.45 12.12
N GLU A 94 12.91 12.32 11.42
CA GLU A 94 12.35 13.22 10.41
C GLU A 94 11.77 12.47 9.22
N ASN A 95 12.37 11.35 8.85
CA ASN A 95 11.83 10.48 7.79
C ASN A 95 10.47 9.87 8.16
N ILE A 96 10.22 9.57 9.44
CA ILE A 96 8.96 8.98 9.90
C ILE A 96 7.92 10.06 10.16
N ALA A 97 8.25 11.10 10.95
CA ALA A 97 7.33 12.18 11.30
C ALA A 97 6.98 13.09 10.11
N PHE A 98 7.88 13.22 9.14
CA PHE A 98 7.73 13.92 7.86
C PHE A 98 7.03 15.28 7.95
N GLY A 99 7.65 16.19 8.71
CA GLY A 99 7.21 17.59 8.85
C GLY A 99 6.20 17.85 9.96
N GLU A 100 5.79 16.82 10.71
CA GLU A 100 5.02 16.95 11.93
C GLU A 100 5.96 17.07 13.14
N GLN A 101 5.47 17.68 14.23
CA GLN A 101 6.21 17.67 15.49
C GLN A 101 6.31 16.23 16.00
N ALA A 102 7.53 15.71 16.05
CA ALA A 102 7.77 14.32 16.40
C ALA A 102 7.46 14.05 17.88
N ASP A 103 6.60 13.07 18.14
CA ASP A 103 6.34 12.50 19.47
C ASP A 103 7.18 11.24 19.63
N ASP A 104 8.11 11.24 20.59
CA ASP A 104 9.04 10.13 20.82
C ASP A 104 8.34 8.84 21.21
N SER A 105 7.27 8.92 21.98
CA SER A 105 6.51 7.73 22.41
C SER A 105 5.77 7.09 21.24
N GLU A 106 5.21 7.90 20.35
CA GLU A 106 4.53 7.44 19.16
C GLU A 106 5.53 6.91 18.11
N LEU A 107 6.70 7.56 17.97
CA LEU A 107 7.78 7.05 17.11
C LEU A 107 8.26 5.67 17.58
N GLU A 108 8.53 5.51 18.89
CA GLU A 108 8.90 4.22 19.44
C GLU A 108 7.82 3.18 19.21
N ARG A 109 6.55 3.54 19.44
CA ARG A 109 5.41 2.64 19.20
C ARG A 109 5.36 2.15 17.76
N VAL A 110 5.42 3.04 16.77
CA VAL A 110 5.34 2.64 15.36
C VAL A 110 6.59 1.87 14.90
N LEU A 111 7.77 2.19 15.42
CA LEU A 111 9.00 1.46 15.14
C LEU A 111 8.98 0.04 15.70
N ARG A 112 8.44 -0.15 16.91
CA ARG A 112 8.22 -1.50 17.49
C ARG A 112 7.22 -2.29 16.66
N LEU A 113 6.11 -1.65 16.32
CA LEU A 113 5.07 -2.25 15.50
C LEU A 113 5.59 -2.67 14.11
N ALA A 114 6.40 -1.83 13.49
CA ALA A 114 7.02 -2.13 12.21
C ALA A 114 8.18 -3.15 12.31
N GLY A 115 8.60 -3.55 13.52
CA GLY A 115 9.71 -4.49 13.73
C GLY A 115 11.10 -3.89 13.49
N LEU A 116 11.23 -2.56 13.54
CA LEU A 116 12.50 -1.87 13.29
C LEU A 116 13.20 -1.38 14.58
N TRP A 117 12.52 -1.44 15.74
CA TRP A 117 13.01 -0.84 16.97
C TRP A 117 14.37 -1.37 17.43
N GLU A 118 14.58 -2.67 17.39
CA GLU A 118 15.86 -3.29 17.79
C GLU A 118 17.03 -2.86 16.90
N ASP A 119 16.77 -2.63 15.61
CA ASP A 119 17.79 -2.13 14.69
C ASP A 119 18.08 -0.66 14.95
N VAL A 120 17.06 0.14 15.24
CA VAL A 120 17.22 1.56 15.59
C VAL A 120 18.06 1.74 16.85
N GLN A 121 17.91 0.88 17.85
CA GLN A 121 18.73 0.91 19.06
C GLN A 121 20.23 0.63 18.82
N LYS A 122 20.57 -0.01 17.71
CA LYS A 122 21.96 -0.28 17.30
C LYS A 122 22.59 0.86 16.49
N LEU A 123 21.77 1.84 16.05
CA LEU A 123 22.25 2.99 15.29
C LEU A 123 23.05 3.95 16.19
N PRO A 124 24.06 4.66 15.65
CA PRO A 124 24.95 5.53 16.44
C PRO A 124 24.22 6.58 17.30
N HIS A 125 23.10 7.11 16.78
CA HIS A 125 22.30 8.15 17.44
C HIS A 125 20.82 7.73 17.55
N GLY A 126 20.51 6.41 17.53
CA GLY A 126 19.15 5.91 17.59
C GLY A 126 18.25 6.54 16.50
N MET A 127 17.10 7.08 16.87
CA MET A 127 16.17 7.73 15.95
C MET A 127 16.73 9.01 15.29
N ASP A 128 17.72 9.65 15.91
CA ASP A 128 18.36 10.87 15.38
C ASP A 128 19.53 10.59 14.42
N THR A 129 19.76 9.32 14.09
CA THR A 129 20.77 8.94 13.09
C THR A 129 20.36 9.43 11.72
N THR A 130 21.22 10.23 11.06
CA THR A 130 21.05 10.68 9.68
C THR A 130 21.16 9.50 8.71
N LEU A 131 20.27 9.48 7.71
CA LEU A 131 20.34 8.47 6.64
C LEU A 131 21.26 8.94 5.53
N TYR A 132 21.86 7.96 4.82
CA TYR A 132 22.79 8.12 3.70
C TYR A 132 24.17 8.73 4.07
N LYS A 133 25.18 7.86 4.15
CA LYS A 133 26.58 8.22 4.38
C LYS A 133 27.15 9.19 3.35
N SER A 134 26.58 9.25 2.15
CA SER A 134 27.02 10.18 1.10
C SER A 134 26.76 11.66 1.44
N PHE A 135 25.91 11.95 2.41
CA PHE A 135 25.60 13.31 2.86
C PHE A 135 26.17 13.65 4.23
N ASP A 136 26.41 12.62 5.06
CA ASP A 136 26.98 12.75 6.41
C ASP A 136 27.84 11.52 6.69
N GLU A 137 29.14 11.70 6.97
CA GLU A 137 30.08 10.59 7.27
C GLU A 137 29.62 9.74 8.48
N SER A 138 28.93 10.36 9.45
CA SER A 138 28.32 9.68 10.59
C SER A 138 26.98 9.01 10.25
N GLY A 139 26.45 9.22 9.05
CA GLY A 139 25.18 8.69 8.58
C GLY A 139 25.20 7.18 8.41
N THR A 140 24.02 6.61 8.24
CA THR A 140 23.84 5.16 8.05
C THR A 140 23.02 4.86 6.79
N ASP A 141 23.51 3.87 6.03
CA ASP A 141 22.76 3.30 4.91
C ASP A 141 21.91 2.13 5.42
N LEU A 142 20.59 2.27 5.30
CA LEU A 142 19.66 1.20 5.65
C LEU A 142 19.63 0.12 4.55
N SER A 143 19.47 -1.14 4.94
CA SER A 143 19.19 -2.22 4.01
C SER A 143 17.86 -2.00 3.27
N GLY A 144 17.63 -2.69 2.14
CA GLY A 144 16.37 -2.60 1.40
C GLY A 144 15.15 -2.88 2.27
N GLY A 145 15.21 -3.91 3.11
CA GLY A 145 14.15 -4.25 4.06
C GLY A 145 13.93 -3.17 5.12
N GLN A 146 14.99 -2.63 5.72
CA GLN A 146 14.89 -1.56 6.71
C GLN A 146 14.32 -0.26 6.10
N ARG A 147 14.69 0.07 4.87
CA ARG A 147 14.10 1.21 4.14
C ARG A 147 12.60 1.05 3.95
N GLN A 148 12.18 -0.14 3.58
CA GLN A 148 10.79 -0.48 3.37
C GLN A 148 10.00 -0.44 4.70
N THR A 149 10.52 -1.05 5.75
CA THR A 149 9.93 -1.01 7.09
C THR A 149 9.84 0.43 7.62
N THR A 150 10.83 1.30 7.31
CA THR A 150 10.77 2.73 7.65
C THR A 150 9.62 3.45 6.92
N ALA A 151 9.37 3.13 5.65
CA ALA A 151 8.24 3.69 4.91
C ALA A 151 6.88 3.23 5.50
N ILE A 152 6.81 1.99 5.95
CA ILE A 152 5.63 1.46 6.68
C ILE A 152 5.46 2.20 8.01
N ALA A 153 6.53 2.38 8.81
CA ALA A 153 6.47 3.14 10.05
C ALA A 153 5.99 4.59 9.84
N ARG A 154 6.42 5.25 8.74
CA ARG A 154 5.91 6.57 8.33
C ARG A 154 4.40 6.55 8.08
N ALA A 155 3.89 5.55 7.37
CA ALA A 155 2.45 5.42 7.12
C ALA A 155 1.65 5.17 8.41
N LEU A 156 2.19 4.36 9.33
CA LEU A 156 1.58 4.11 10.63
C LEU A 156 1.56 5.36 11.51
N TYR A 157 2.68 6.11 11.54
CA TYR A 157 2.81 7.35 12.30
C TYR A 157 1.78 8.40 11.89
N ARG A 158 1.52 8.51 10.58
CA ARG A 158 0.52 9.43 10.04
C ARG A 158 -0.90 9.17 10.56
N ASN A 159 -1.20 7.99 11.03
CA ASN A 159 -2.46 7.58 11.68
C ASN A 159 -3.73 7.88 10.86
N ALA A 160 -3.67 7.90 9.53
CA ALA A 160 -4.80 8.16 8.66
C ALA A 160 -5.88 7.06 8.76
N PRO A 161 -7.17 7.39 8.47
CA PRO A 161 -8.27 6.40 8.49
C PRO A 161 -8.18 5.35 7.38
N VAL A 162 -7.49 5.66 6.27
CA VAL A 162 -7.28 4.74 5.15
C VAL A 162 -5.79 4.53 4.94
N VAL A 163 -5.34 3.28 4.97
CA VAL A 163 -3.94 2.90 4.76
C VAL A 163 -3.81 2.18 3.44
N ILE A 164 -2.86 2.58 2.62
CA ILE A 164 -2.65 2.03 1.28
C ILE A 164 -1.21 1.59 1.14
N LEU A 165 -1.01 0.32 0.77
CA LEU A 165 0.29 -0.25 0.49
C LEU A 165 0.35 -0.72 -0.97
N ASP A 166 1.17 -0.04 -1.77
CA ASP A 166 1.42 -0.40 -3.17
C ASP A 166 2.74 -1.19 -3.25
N GLU A 167 2.63 -2.52 -3.32
CA GLU A 167 3.75 -3.47 -3.38
C GLU A 167 4.81 -3.27 -2.27
N PRO A 168 4.39 -3.18 -1.00
CA PRO A 168 5.29 -2.78 0.09
C PRO A 168 6.37 -3.83 0.40
N THR A 169 6.33 -5.01 -0.20
CA THR A 169 7.16 -6.16 0.16
C THR A 169 8.02 -6.68 -0.99
N ALA A 170 8.15 -5.91 -2.09
CA ALA A 170 8.88 -6.32 -3.29
C ALA A 170 10.35 -6.70 -3.02
N ALA A 171 10.98 -6.13 -1.98
CA ALA A 171 12.36 -6.39 -1.58
C ALA A 171 12.52 -7.45 -0.48
N LEU A 172 11.42 -8.07 0.00
CA LEU A 172 11.41 -9.01 1.11
C LEU A 172 11.29 -10.46 0.62
N ASP A 173 11.85 -11.39 1.41
CA ASP A 173 11.58 -12.80 1.21
C ASP A 173 10.13 -13.17 1.59
N PRO A 174 9.61 -14.31 1.13
CA PRO A 174 8.20 -14.69 1.36
C PRO A 174 7.83 -14.85 2.84
N VAL A 175 8.78 -15.21 3.72
CA VAL A 175 8.52 -15.41 5.16
C VAL A 175 8.40 -14.05 5.84
N ALA A 176 9.34 -13.14 5.57
CA ALA A 176 9.31 -11.79 6.08
C ALA A 176 8.07 -11.03 5.60
N GLU A 177 7.67 -11.22 4.34
CA GLU A 177 6.44 -10.67 3.80
C GLU A 177 5.21 -11.17 4.55
N TYR A 178 5.08 -12.49 4.74
CA TYR A 178 3.97 -13.10 5.47
C TYR A 178 3.84 -12.51 6.89
N GLU A 179 4.96 -12.38 7.61
CA GLU A 179 4.96 -11.80 8.95
C GLU A 179 4.53 -10.32 8.95
N ILE A 180 4.97 -9.54 7.96
CA ILE A 180 4.54 -8.14 7.82
C ILE A 180 3.03 -8.06 7.56
N TYR A 181 2.48 -8.84 6.64
CA TYR A 181 1.03 -8.81 6.37
C TYR A 181 0.22 -9.30 7.57
N ARG A 182 0.68 -10.35 8.26
CA ARG A 182 0.03 -10.83 9.49
C ARG A 182 0.03 -9.77 10.60
N GLN A 183 1.14 -9.09 10.79
CA GLN A 183 1.26 -8.01 11.76
C GLN A 183 0.46 -6.79 11.29
N PHE A 184 0.49 -6.49 10.01
CA PHE A 184 -0.13 -5.29 9.46
C PHE A 184 -1.65 -5.27 9.67
N ASN A 185 -2.36 -6.37 9.53
CA ASN A 185 -3.78 -6.45 9.86
C ASN A 185 -4.04 -6.10 11.34
N THR A 186 -3.13 -6.49 12.24
CA THR A 186 -3.20 -6.09 13.65
C THR A 186 -2.87 -4.61 13.83
N LEU A 187 -1.96 -4.06 13.03
CA LEU A 187 -1.46 -2.67 13.11
C LEU A 187 -2.45 -1.66 12.55
N VAL A 188 -3.10 -2.02 11.45
CA VAL A 188 -4.14 -1.17 10.83
C VAL A 188 -5.38 -1.13 11.72
N GLY A 189 -5.61 -2.18 12.53
CA GLY A 189 -6.74 -2.25 13.44
C GLY A 189 -8.07 -2.16 12.67
N GLY A 190 -9.01 -1.35 13.13
CA GLY A 190 -10.30 -1.13 12.48
C GLY A 190 -10.30 -0.12 11.33
N LYS A 191 -9.12 0.27 10.80
CA LYS A 191 -9.00 1.20 9.67
C LYS A 191 -9.25 0.48 8.36
N THR A 192 -9.64 1.23 7.34
CA THR A 192 -9.70 0.72 5.96
C THR A 192 -8.30 0.52 5.41
N ALA A 193 -8.03 -0.63 4.80
CA ALA A 193 -6.74 -0.95 4.24
C ALA A 193 -6.83 -1.47 2.80
N LEU A 194 -6.00 -0.94 1.91
CA LEU A 194 -5.87 -1.38 0.53
C LEU A 194 -4.45 -1.88 0.29
N TYR A 195 -4.33 -3.08 -0.24
CA TYR A 195 -3.07 -3.73 -0.53
C TYR A 195 -2.98 -4.03 -2.03
N ILE A 196 -1.98 -3.49 -2.71
CA ILE A 196 -1.59 -4.01 -4.01
C ILE A 196 -0.46 -5.02 -3.78
N SER A 197 -0.67 -6.25 -4.19
CA SER A 197 0.34 -7.30 -4.10
C SER A 197 0.39 -8.11 -5.38
N HIS A 198 1.61 -8.45 -5.81
CA HIS A 198 1.83 -9.47 -6.85
C HIS A 198 1.88 -10.89 -6.28
N ARG A 199 1.93 -11.04 -4.96
CA ARG A 199 1.94 -12.34 -4.27
C ARG A 199 0.57 -12.65 -3.72
N LEU A 200 -0.13 -13.58 -4.38
CA LEU A 200 -1.51 -13.91 -4.05
C LEU A 200 -1.66 -14.65 -2.71
N SER A 201 -0.56 -15.16 -2.14
CA SER A 201 -0.55 -15.75 -0.80
C SER A 201 -0.97 -14.76 0.30
N SER A 202 -0.67 -13.46 0.14
CA SER A 202 -1.05 -12.41 1.08
C SER A 202 -2.53 -12.01 0.96
N CYS A 203 -3.19 -12.30 -0.17
CA CYS A 203 -4.60 -11.97 -0.38
C CYS A 203 -5.56 -12.67 0.60
N LYS A 204 -5.14 -13.82 1.16
CA LYS A 204 -5.93 -14.59 2.15
C LYS A 204 -6.21 -13.84 3.44
N PHE A 205 -5.42 -12.80 3.74
CA PHE A 205 -5.60 -11.98 4.94
C PHE A 205 -6.57 -10.81 4.75
N CYS A 206 -7.08 -10.63 3.52
CA CYS A 206 -8.01 -9.57 3.18
C CYS A 206 -9.45 -10.07 3.19
N ASP A 207 -10.37 -9.19 3.54
CA ASP A 207 -11.81 -9.48 3.54
C ASP A 207 -12.31 -9.69 2.11
N ARG A 208 -11.70 -8.96 1.16
CA ARG A 208 -12.12 -8.97 -0.24
C ARG A 208 -10.94 -8.75 -1.17
N ILE A 209 -11.03 -9.34 -2.35
CA ILE A 209 -10.05 -9.25 -3.43
C ILE A 209 -10.71 -8.63 -4.65
N ILE A 210 -10.06 -7.65 -5.25
CA ILE A 210 -10.48 -6.98 -6.47
C ILE A 210 -9.47 -7.28 -7.57
N VAL A 211 -9.94 -7.87 -8.66
CA VAL A 211 -9.10 -8.27 -9.80
C VAL A 211 -9.26 -7.27 -10.93
N PHE A 212 -8.18 -6.57 -11.24
CA PHE A 212 -8.09 -5.68 -12.39
C PHE A 212 -7.59 -6.42 -13.63
N ALA A 213 -8.35 -6.35 -14.72
CA ALA A 213 -7.94 -6.79 -16.05
C ALA A 213 -8.68 -5.96 -17.10
N ASP A 214 -8.10 -5.78 -18.29
CA ASP A 214 -8.69 -5.05 -19.43
C ASP A 214 -9.20 -3.65 -19.03
N ASP A 215 -8.39 -2.92 -18.25
CA ASP A 215 -8.66 -1.56 -17.78
C ASP A 215 -9.88 -1.40 -16.85
N THR A 216 -10.43 -2.51 -16.31
CA THR A 216 -11.61 -2.50 -15.43
C THR A 216 -11.51 -3.54 -14.30
N ILE A 217 -12.49 -3.56 -13.40
CA ILE A 217 -12.66 -4.63 -12.40
C ILE A 217 -13.38 -5.80 -13.05
N ARG A 218 -12.73 -6.97 -13.10
CA ARG A 218 -13.27 -8.19 -13.69
C ARG A 218 -13.84 -9.16 -12.68
N GLU A 219 -13.19 -9.25 -11.52
CA GLU A 219 -13.62 -10.14 -10.45
C GLU A 219 -13.55 -9.40 -9.11
N ASN A 220 -14.46 -9.72 -8.22
CA ASN A 220 -14.58 -9.11 -6.91
C ASN A 220 -15.24 -10.11 -5.94
N GLY A 221 -14.51 -10.54 -4.90
CA GLY A 221 -15.00 -11.54 -3.95
C GLY A 221 -13.94 -11.91 -2.93
N THR A 222 -14.25 -12.88 -2.08
CA THR A 222 -13.30 -13.47 -1.13
C THR A 222 -12.32 -14.41 -1.85
N HIS A 223 -11.24 -14.78 -1.16
CA HIS A 223 -10.27 -15.74 -1.68
C HIS A 223 -10.93 -17.06 -2.13
N ASP A 224 -11.76 -17.63 -1.27
CA ASP A 224 -12.39 -18.94 -1.51
C ASP A 224 -13.39 -18.88 -2.67
N GLU A 225 -14.16 -17.79 -2.77
CA GLU A 225 -15.07 -17.56 -3.90
C GLU A 225 -14.31 -17.48 -5.22
N LEU A 226 -13.27 -16.66 -5.29
CA LEU A 226 -12.54 -16.40 -6.53
C LEU A 226 -11.71 -17.60 -7.00
N VAL A 227 -11.10 -18.36 -6.09
CA VAL A 227 -10.41 -19.61 -6.43
C VAL A 227 -11.39 -20.65 -6.96
N GLY A 228 -12.64 -20.64 -6.50
CA GLY A 228 -13.71 -21.56 -6.95
C GLY A 228 -14.28 -21.25 -8.33
N ILE A 229 -13.95 -20.13 -8.98
CA ILE A 229 -14.48 -19.75 -10.30
C ILE A 229 -13.75 -20.56 -11.39
N PRO A 230 -14.42 -21.47 -12.12
CA PRO A 230 -13.82 -22.20 -13.22
C PRO A 230 -13.36 -21.25 -14.35
N GLY A 231 -12.06 -21.27 -14.67
CA GLY A 231 -11.50 -20.37 -15.69
C GLY A 231 -11.39 -18.90 -15.22
N GLY A 232 -11.57 -18.63 -13.92
CA GLY A 232 -11.42 -17.30 -13.33
C GLY A 232 -9.99 -16.77 -13.47
N ILE A 233 -9.87 -15.44 -13.58
CA ILE A 233 -8.58 -14.75 -13.70
C ILE A 233 -7.77 -14.97 -12.42
N TYR A 234 -8.40 -14.74 -11.24
CA TYR A 234 -7.76 -14.96 -9.95
C TYR A 234 -7.34 -16.41 -9.74
N ALA A 235 -8.23 -17.37 -10.03
CA ALA A 235 -7.94 -18.79 -9.92
C ALA A 235 -6.74 -19.19 -10.78
N GLY A 236 -6.68 -18.69 -12.02
CA GLY A 236 -5.57 -18.91 -12.94
C GLY A 236 -4.25 -18.35 -12.41
N MET A 237 -4.25 -17.09 -11.98
CA MET A 237 -3.07 -16.44 -11.38
C MET A 237 -2.59 -17.17 -10.14
N PHE A 238 -3.50 -17.59 -9.25
CA PHE A 238 -3.19 -18.32 -8.02
C PHE A 238 -2.57 -19.69 -8.32
N ALA A 239 -3.14 -20.43 -9.26
CA ALA A 239 -2.61 -21.74 -9.68
C ALA A 239 -1.20 -21.62 -10.30
N GLU A 240 -0.95 -20.60 -11.11
CA GLU A 240 0.38 -20.35 -11.67
C GLU A 240 1.41 -20.04 -10.58
N GLN A 241 1.08 -19.17 -9.62
CA GLN A 241 2.00 -18.86 -8.51
C GLN A 241 2.26 -20.09 -7.62
N ALA A 242 1.24 -20.92 -7.36
CA ALA A 242 1.40 -22.14 -6.56
C ALA A 242 2.43 -23.12 -7.17
N LYS A 243 2.55 -23.19 -8.49
CA LYS A 243 3.54 -24.06 -9.16
C LYS A 243 4.98 -23.69 -8.79
N TYR A 244 5.28 -22.40 -8.65
CA TYR A 244 6.63 -21.94 -8.28
C TYR A 244 7.01 -22.33 -6.85
N TYR A 245 6.03 -22.42 -5.93
CA TYR A 245 6.30 -22.82 -4.54
C TYR A 245 6.42 -24.32 -4.35
N VAL A 246 5.79 -25.14 -5.20
CA VAL A 246 5.87 -26.62 -5.15
C VAL A 246 7.15 -27.13 -5.84
N GLY A 247 7.63 -26.44 -6.87
CA GLY A 247 8.82 -26.84 -7.63
C GLY A 247 10.17 -26.61 -6.93
N CYS A 248 10.23 -25.91 -5.80
CA CYS A 248 11.48 -25.66 -5.05
C CYS A 248 11.81 -26.75 -4.00
N ASN A 249 10.98 -27.78 -3.85
CA ASN A 249 11.17 -28.88 -2.90
C ASN A 249 11.49 -30.24 -3.59
N ALA A 250 11.98 -30.22 -4.82
CA ALA A 250 12.40 -31.43 -5.54
C ALA A 250 13.91 -31.42 -5.78
#